data_8b56d5b50ff76b032c3a3aaa49371935
#
_entry.id   8b56d5b50ff76b032c3a3aaa49371935
#
_cell.length_a   1.000
_cell.length_b   1.000
_cell.length_c   1.000
_cell.angle_alpha   90.00
_cell.angle_beta   90.00
_cell.angle_gamma   90.00
#
_symmetry.space_group_name_H-M   'P 1'
#
loop_
_entity.id
_entity.type
_entity.pdbx_description
1 polymer ?
#
loop_
_entity_poly.entity_id
_entity_poly.type
_entity_poly.pdbx_seq_one_letter_code
_entity_poly.pdbx_strand_id
1 'polypeptide(L)'
;MGLATVCEEAKCPNIGDCWGGGGGKETTTTATATADIHSDNGSSSLLSDEEMKEMEHYGTATATIMIMGDTCTRGCSFCAVKTSRKPPPLDITEPQKVAEAVRSWGLDYVVLTSVDRDDLSDQGAGHFRKVVQRLKELSSTASSSLAEDSGGSNCGEETKKKNNKIIVEALTPDFCGELDLVTQVATSGLDVYAHNIETVERLTPRVRDRRAGYTQSLQVLGHVKSVNPDVLTKTSIMLGLGETDDEIRRTMQDLRNNNVDVVTFGQYLQPSRRHLPVKEYVTPEKFEEWRIEAEDKYGFKYCASGPLVRSSYKAGEFFLKNMVRVNKREREALEEEEAATTAAVV
;
A
#
# COMPACT_ATOMS: atom_id res chain seq x y z
N MET A 1 21.47 -1.98 9.84
CA MET A 1 21.07 -2.79 8.69
C MET A 1 21.12 -2.03 7.36
N GLY A 2 21.20 -0.69 7.34
CA GLY A 2 21.36 0.13 6.13
C GLY A 2 20.18 0.07 5.16
N LEU A 3 18.97 -0.19 5.66
CA LEU A 3 17.74 -0.14 4.88
C LEU A 3 17.23 1.30 4.82
N ALA A 4 16.88 1.80 3.63
CA ALA A 4 16.27 3.09 3.43
C ALA A 4 14.77 3.02 3.72
N THR A 5 14.22 4.04 4.40
CA THR A 5 12.77 4.18 4.57
C THR A 5 12.27 5.37 3.76
N VAL A 6 11.10 5.23 3.15
CA VAL A 6 10.47 6.35 2.42
C VAL A 6 10.21 7.54 3.35
N CYS A 7 9.93 7.27 4.61
CA CYS A 7 9.69 8.32 5.60
C CYS A 7 10.89 9.27 5.76
N GLU A 8 12.11 8.74 5.69
CA GLU A 8 13.33 9.53 5.76
C GLU A 8 13.68 10.17 4.41
N GLU A 9 13.71 9.37 3.33
CA GLU A 9 14.15 9.83 2.00
C GLU A 9 13.18 10.82 1.36
N ALA A 10 11.87 10.61 1.53
CA ALA A 10 10.83 11.52 1.05
C ALA A 10 10.49 12.64 2.04
N LYS A 11 11.17 12.73 3.19
CA LYS A 11 10.90 13.74 4.26
C LYS A 11 9.41 13.79 4.62
N CYS A 12 8.83 12.61 4.90
CA CYS A 12 7.41 12.49 5.20
C CYS A 12 7.04 13.26 6.48
N PRO A 13 6.05 14.16 6.47
CA PRO A 13 5.63 14.89 7.65
C PRO A 13 5.04 13.99 8.74
N ASN A 14 4.58 12.80 8.40
CA ASN A 14 3.94 11.84 9.30
C ASN A 14 4.94 10.86 9.96
N ILE A 15 6.24 11.07 9.84
CA ILE A 15 7.26 10.13 10.36
C ILE A 15 7.10 9.89 11.86
N GLY A 16 6.76 10.91 12.64
CA GLY A 16 6.52 10.81 14.07
C GLY A 16 5.33 9.92 14.43
N ASP A 17 4.25 10.00 13.65
CA ASP A 17 3.02 9.23 13.87
C ASP A 17 3.17 7.78 13.42
N CYS A 18 3.94 7.54 12.35
CA CYS A 18 4.16 6.19 11.82
C CYS A 18 5.13 5.36 12.68
N TRP A 19 6.13 6.00 13.30
CA TRP A 19 7.16 5.34 14.13
C TRP A 19 6.96 5.52 15.63
N GLY A 20 6.07 6.44 16.06
CA GLY A 20 5.77 6.74 17.45
C GLY A 20 4.88 5.67 18.10
N GLY A 21 5.42 4.49 18.36
CA GLY A 21 4.86 3.54 19.31
C GLY A 21 5.02 4.07 20.73
N GLY A 22 3.92 4.30 21.44
CA GLY A 22 3.73 4.86 22.75
C GLY A 22 4.85 4.76 23.76
N GLY A 23 5.23 5.90 24.31
CA GLY A 23 6.18 6.06 25.41
C GLY A 23 6.34 7.51 25.82
N GLY A 24 5.38 8.03 26.58
CA GLY A 24 5.41 9.13 27.55
C GLY A 24 6.28 10.36 27.29
N LYS A 25 5.63 11.48 26.95
CA LYS A 25 5.62 12.73 27.73
C LYS A 25 4.71 13.74 27.03
N GLU A 26 3.72 14.20 27.76
CA GLU A 26 2.86 15.31 27.40
C GLU A 26 3.68 16.54 27.02
N THR A 27 3.57 16.98 25.78
CA THR A 27 3.71 18.39 25.43
C THR A 27 2.44 18.80 24.75
N THR A 28 1.66 19.53 25.52
CA THR A 28 0.42 20.21 25.17
C THR A 28 0.62 21.05 23.91
N THR A 29 0.09 20.60 22.79
CA THR A 29 -0.34 21.51 21.74
C THR A 29 -1.63 20.94 21.15
N THR A 30 -2.70 21.56 21.53
CA THR A 30 -4.08 21.37 21.14
C THR A 30 -4.25 21.43 19.63
N ALA A 31 -4.55 20.29 19.04
CA ALA A 31 -5.35 20.17 17.82
C ALA A 31 -6.10 18.85 17.91
N THR A 32 -7.14 18.84 18.74
CA THR A 32 -8.17 17.81 18.76
C THR A 32 -8.96 17.90 17.47
N ALA A 33 -8.67 16.99 16.55
CA ALA A 33 -9.62 16.56 15.54
C ALA A 33 -10.09 15.16 15.96
N THR A 34 -10.93 15.12 16.98
CA THR A 34 -11.84 14.00 17.23
C THR A 34 -12.86 14.05 16.10
N ALA A 35 -12.73 13.16 15.14
CA ALA A 35 -13.83 12.83 14.25
C ALA A 35 -14.85 12.09 15.11
N ASP A 36 -15.88 12.79 15.56
CA ASP A 36 -17.10 12.20 16.10
C ASP A 36 -17.74 11.36 15.00
N ILE A 37 -17.63 10.05 15.15
CA ILE A 37 -18.39 9.10 14.33
C ILE A 37 -19.83 9.14 14.90
N HIS A 38 -20.64 10.07 14.39
CA HIS A 38 -22.08 9.99 14.56
C HIS A 38 -22.62 8.85 13.70
N SER A 39 -23.12 7.83 14.40
CA SER A 39 -23.99 6.78 13.88
C SER A 39 -25.29 7.41 13.37
N ASP A 40 -25.52 7.39 12.05
CA ASP A 40 -26.88 7.37 11.53
C ASP A 40 -26.96 6.52 10.25
N ASN A 41 -27.74 5.46 10.42
CA ASN A 41 -28.53 4.67 9.47
C ASN A 41 -27.95 4.21 8.11
N GLY A 42 -27.68 2.90 8.06
CA GLY A 42 -28.15 2.12 6.88
C GLY A 42 -27.10 1.75 5.85
N SER A 43 -25.88 1.41 6.26
CA SER A 43 -25.02 0.57 5.43
C SER A 43 -24.37 -0.47 6.33
N SER A 44 -24.50 -1.74 5.96
CA SER A 44 -23.93 -2.91 6.63
C SER A 44 -22.49 -2.63 7.07
N SER A 45 -22.25 -2.46 8.38
CA SER A 45 -20.90 -2.34 8.93
C SER A 45 -20.20 -3.67 8.72
N LEU A 46 -19.20 -3.69 7.85
CA LEU A 46 -18.34 -4.85 7.57
C LEU A 46 -17.49 -5.27 8.79
N LEU A 47 -17.61 -4.58 9.94
CA LEU A 47 -16.84 -4.82 11.14
C LEU A 47 -17.77 -5.06 12.33
N SER A 48 -17.50 -6.11 13.09
CA SER A 48 -18.15 -6.36 14.40
C SER A 48 -17.63 -5.39 15.46
N ASP A 49 -18.42 -5.16 16.53
CA ASP A 49 -18.01 -4.34 17.68
C ASP A 49 -16.73 -4.86 18.36
N GLU A 50 -16.39 -6.15 18.22
CA GLU A 50 -15.16 -6.75 18.70
C GLU A 50 -13.97 -6.35 17.81
N GLU A 51 -14.16 -6.31 16.49
CA GLU A 51 -13.13 -5.86 15.54
C GLU A 51 -12.85 -4.36 15.69
N MET A 52 -13.86 -3.54 16.01
CA MET A 52 -13.66 -2.12 16.31
C MET A 52 -12.91 -1.90 17.64
N LYS A 53 -13.14 -2.73 18.65
CA LYS A 53 -12.38 -2.70 19.92
C LYS A 53 -10.95 -3.20 19.78
N GLU A 54 -10.70 -4.20 18.92
CA GLU A 54 -9.34 -4.58 18.55
C GLU A 54 -8.60 -3.44 17.85
N MET A 55 -9.30 -2.58 17.11
CA MET A 55 -8.74 -1.41 16.43
C MET A 55 -8.17 -0.36 17.40
N GLU A 56 -8.82 -0.13 18.54
CA GLU A 56 -8.36 0.80 19.58
C GLU A 56 -7.15 0.27 20.37
N HIS A 57 -6.98 -1.04 20.45
CA HIS A 57 -5.98 -1.67 21.33
C HIS A 57 -4.68 -2.08 20.64
N TYR A 58 -4.67 -2.27 19.32
CA TYR A 58 -3.49 -2.63 18.55
C TYR A 58 -2.99 -1.45 17.73
N GLY A 59 -2.06 -0.69 18.30
CA GLY A 59 -1.19 0.20 17.53
C GLY A 59 -0.41 -0.63 16.50
N THR A 60 -0.99 -0.88 15.33
CA THR A 60 -0.32 -1.59 14.25
C THR A 60 0.83 -0.75 13.73
N ALA A 61 2.04 -1.14 14.06
CA ALA A 61 3.23 -0.55 13.46
C ALA A 61 3.30 -1.00 12.00
N THR A 62 3.32 -0.03 11.09
CA THR A 62 3.53 -0.27 9.67
C THR A 62 4.88 0.26 9.27
N ALA A 63 5.61 -0.50 8.48
CA ALA A 63 6.84 -0.03 7.87
C ALA A 63 6.67 0.09 6.37
N THR A 64 7.09 1.23 5.83
CA THR A 64 7.27 1.41 4.37
C THR A 64 8.76 1.33 4.07
N ILE A 65 9.17 0.26 3.43
CA ILE A 65 10.57 -0.03 3.09
C ILE A 65 10.82 0.32 1.63
N MET A 66 11.82 1.16 1.38
CA MET A 66 12.27 1.48 0.02
C MET A 66 13.37 0.51 -0.39
N ILE A 67 13.12 -0.23 -1.45
CA ILE A 67 14.05 -1.20 -2.02
C ILE A 67 14.74 -0.66 -3.28
N MET A 68 15.82 -1.31 -3.72
CA MET A 68 16.64 -0.95 -4.89
C MET A 68 17.43 0.37 -4.72
N GLY A 69 17.67 0.78 -3.46
CA GLY A 69 18.45 1.95 -3.12
C GLY A 69 17.64 3.25 -3.07
N ASP A 70 18.34 4.39 -3.03
CA ASP A 70 17.83 5.74 -2.81
C ASP A 70 17.85 6.63 -4.06
N THR A 71 18.25 6.10 -5.21
CA THR A 71 18.50 6.88 -6.42
C THR A 71 17.64 6.38 -7.59
N CYS A 72 16.70 7.22 -8.04
CA CYS A 72 15.76 6.95 -9.11
C CYS A 72 16.35 7.32 -10.49
N THR A 73 15.95 6.59 -11.53
CA THR A 73 16.32 6.95 -12.92
C THR A 73 15.39 8.01 -13.52
N ARG A 74 14.27 8.34 -12.86
CA ARG A 74 13.26 9.29 -13.33
C ARG A 74 13.23 10.56 -12.50
N GLY A 75 12.83 11.68 -13.14
CA GLY A 75 12.81 13.01 -12.54
C GLY A 75 11.39 13.60 -12.47
N CYS A 76 10.49 12.95 -11.73
CA CYS A 76 9.14 13.48 -11.52
C CYS A 76 9.20 14.83 -10.78
N SER A 77 8.45 15.82 -11.25
CA SER A 77 8.56 17.22 -10.76
C SER A 77 8.01 17.42 -9.34
N PHE A 78 7.33 16.42 -8.78
CA PHE A 78 6.81 16.43 -7.41
C PHE A 78 7.72 15.71 -6.40
N CYS A 79 8.66 14.88 -6.87
CA CYS A 79 9.36 13.89 -6.07
C CYS A 79 10.71 14.41 -5.57
N ALA A 80 11.00 14.23 -4.27
CA ALA A 80 12.25 14.66 -3.62
C ALA A 80 13.39 13.64 -3.73
N VAL A 81 13.13 12.43 -4.25
CA VAL A 81 14.13 11.35 -4.36
C VAL A 81 15.26 11.77 -5.29
N LYS A 82 16.48 11.41 -4.94
CA LYS A 82 17.67 11.65 -5.76
C LYS A 82 17.51 11.02 -7.14
N THR A 83 18.02 11.69 -8.16
CA THR A 83 17.94 11.21 -9.54
C THR A 83 19.30 11.02 -10.17
N SER A 84 19.52 9.90 -10.85
CA SER A 84 20.69 9.62 -11.65
C SER A 84 20.35 8.65 -12.79
N ARG A 85 20.95 8.85 -13.96
CA ARG A 85 20.84 7.87 -15.05
C ARG A 85 21.72 6.62 -14.83
N LYS A 86 22.58 6.66 -13.83
CA LYS A 86 23.48 5.57 -13.43
C LYS A 86 23.43 5.43 -11.91
N PRO A 87 22.34 4.89 -11.35
CA PRO A 87 22.26 4.62 -9.92
C PRO A 87 23.25 3.52 -9.51
N PRO A 88 23.57 3.39 -8.21
CA PRO A 88 24.39 2.29 -7.71
C PRO A 88 23.81 0.91 -8.08
N PRO A 89 24.64 -0.13 -8.16
CA PRO A 89 24.15 -1.49 -8.39
C PRO A 89 23.24 -1.95 -7.27
N LEU A 90 22.35 -2.91 -7.57
CA LEU A 90 21.46 -3.51 -6.58
C LEU A 90 22.26 -4.30 -5.53
N ASP A 91 21.84 -4.20 -4.28
CA ASP A 91 22.30 -5.10 -3.22
C ASP A 91 21.60 -6.46 -3.36
N ILE A 92 22.33 -7.48 -3.79
CA ILE A 92 21.81 -8.84 -3.95
C ILE A 92 21.34 -9.47 -2.62
N THR A 93 21.76 -8.93 -1.47
CA THR A 93 21.39 -9.40 -0.13
C THR A 93 20.17 -8.65 0.42
N GLU A 94 19.69 -7.63 -0.26
CA GLU A 94 18.54 -6.80 0.18
C GLU A 94 17.28 -7.64 0.47
N PRO A 95 16.87 -8.63 -0.37
CA PRO A 95 15.71 -9.46 -0.08
C PRO A 95 15.78 -10.18 1.28
N GLN A 96 16.93 -10.69 1.62
CA GLN A 96 17.16 -11.33 2.92
C GLN A 96 17.13 -10.32 4.06
N LYS A 97 17.83 -9.19 3.94
CA LYS A 97 17.86 -8.12 4.93
C LYS A 97 16.49 -7.56 5.24
N VAL A 98 15.68 -7.31 4.20
CA VAL A 98 14.30 -6.82 4.35
C VAL A 98 13.45 -7.83 5.11
N ALA A 99 13.51 -9.10 4.73
CA ALA A 99 12.71 -10.13 5.38
C ALA A 99 13.09 -10.35 6.85
N GLU A 100 14.40 -10.32 7.18
CA GLU A 100 14.91 -10.40 8.55
C GLU A 100 14.49 -9.17 9.39
N ALA A 101 14.55 -7.97 8.81
CA ALA A 101 14.12 -6.75 9.48
C ALA A 101 12.63 -6.79 9.82
N VAL A 102 11.78 -7.09 8.85
CA VAL A 102 10.33 -7.19 9.03
C VAL A 102 9.96 -8.24 10.08
N ARG A 103 10.64 -9.40 10.06
CA ARG A 103 10.48 -10.44 11.08
C ARG A 103 10.89 -9.96 12.45
N SER A 104 12.03 -9.27 12.57
CA SER A 104 12.54 -8.76 13.87
C SER A 104 11.64 -7.70 14.48
N TRP A 105 10.95 -6.92 13.65
CA TRP A 105 9.99 -5.91 14.08
C TRP A 105 8.61 -6.49 14.42
N GLY A 106 8.36 -7.75 14.10
CA GLY A 106 7.10 -8.43 14.39
C GLY A 106 5.91 -7.86 13.61
N LEU A 107 6.16 -7.30 12.43
CA LEU A 107 5.12 -6.71 11.60
C LEU A 107 4.26 -7.79 10.94
N ASP A 108 2.96 -7.53 10.86
CA ASP A 108 2.00 -8.35 10.12
C ASP A 108 1.53 -7.69 8.80
N TYR A 109 1.93 -6.42 8.57
CA TYR A 109 1.74 -5.68 7.33
C TYR A 109 3.00 -4.89 6.96
N VAL A 110 3.43 -4.99 5.72
CA VAL A 110 4.57 -4.23 5.21
C VAL A 110 4.25 -3.64 3.84
N VAL A 111 4.65 -2.38 3.65
CA VAL A 111 4.61 -1.72 2.35
C VAL A 111 6.02 -1.72 1.78
N LEU A 112 6.18 -2.36 0.63
CA LEU A 112 7.38 -2.25 -0.19
C LEU A 112 7.17 -1.14 -1.22
N THR A 113 8.14 -0.27 -1.38
CA THR A 113 8.18 0.68 -2.49
C THR A 113 9.58 0.69 -3.09
N SER A 114 9.76 1.34 -4.24
CA SER A 114 11.05 1.42 -4.87
C SER A 114 11.25 2.71 -5.63
N VAL A 115 12.50 2.95 -5.98
CA VAL A 115 12.88 3.86 -7.07
C VAL A 115 12.66 3.20 -8.42
N ASP A 116 12.47 3.99 -9.49
CA ASP A 116 12.53 3.46 -10.86
C ASP A 116 13.96 3.09 -11.23
N ARG A 117 14.13 1.95 -11.89
CA ARG A 117 15.40 1.38 -12.32
C ARG A 117 15.39 1.06 -13.82
N ASP A 118 15.05 2.06 -14.65
CA ASP A 118 15.05 1.92 -16.12
C ASP A 118 16.45 1.58 -16.70
N ASP A 119 17.49 1.59 -15.87
CA ASP A 119 18.85 1.16 -16.20
C ASP A 119 19.02 -0.36 -16.20
N LEU A 120 18.10 -1.11 -15.60
CA LEU A 120 18.09 -2.56 -15.57
C LEU A 120 17.23 -3.14 -16.70
N SER A 121 17.62 -4.30 -17.24
CA SER A 121 16.90 -4.97 -18.33
C SER A 121 15.48 -5.38 -17.94
N ASP A 122 15.27 -5.74 -16.67
CA ASP A 122 13.97 -6.08 -16.08
C ASP A 122 13.37 -4.98 -15.22
N GLN A 123 13.95 -3.78 -15.29
CA GLN A 123 13.52 -2.58 -14.53
C GLN A 123 13.32 -2.83 -13.04
N GLY A 124 13.94 -3.89 -12.50
CA GLY A 124 13.88 -4.30 -11.10
C GLY A 124 12.71 -5.22 -10.74
N ALA A 125 11.90 -5.68 -11.69
CA ALA A 125 10.79 -6.59 -11.43
C ALA A 125 11.22 -7.90 -10.76
N GLY A 126 12.33 -8.48 -11.20
CA GLY A 126 12.91 -9.67 -10.59
C GLY A 126 13.38 -9.45 -9.16
N HIS A 127 13.88 -8.26 -8.86
CA HIS A 127 14.28 -7.91 -7.49
C HIS A 127 13.05 -7.76 -6.58
N PHE A 128 12.01 -7.07 -7.03
CA PHE A 128 10.72 -6.98 -6.33
C PHE A 128 10.17 -8.36 -5.99
N ARG A 129 10.07 -9.22 -7.01
CA ARG A 129 9.60 -10.61 -6.83
C ARG A 129 10.38 -11.35 -5.75
N LYS A 130 11.71 -11.27 -5.76
CA LYS A 130 12.56 -11.92 -4.75
C LYS A 130 12.29 -11.42 -3.35
N VAL A 131 12.10 -10.10 -3.16
CA VAL A 131 11.78 -9.53 -1.84
C VAL A 131 10.44 -10.04 -1.35
N VAL A 132 9.39 -9.99 -2.18
CA VAL A 132 8.05 -10.49 -1.83
C VAL A 132 8.10 -11.97 -1.47
N GLN A 133 8.71 -12.80 -2.30
CA GLN A 133 8.82 -14.24 -2.06
C GLN A 133 9.56 -14.53 -0.75
N ARG A 134 10.67 -13.82 -0.49
CA ARG A 134 11.44 -14.03 0.75
C ARG A 134 10.66 -13.66 2.00
N LEU A 135 9.86 -12.58 1.97
CA LEU A 135 8.94 -12.22 3.05
C LEU A 135 7.89 -13.31 3.31
N LYS A 136 7.29 -13.84 2.26
CA LYS A 136 6.28 -14.91 2.36
C LYS A 136 6.87 -16.23 2.87
N GLU A 137 8.07 -16.61 2.43
CA GLU A 137 8.79 -17.80 2.92
C GLU A 137 9.08 -17.73 4.42
N LEU A 138 9.65 -16.61 4.91
CA LEU A 138 9.99 -16.45 6.32
C LEU A 138 8.75 -16.40 7.22
N SER A 139 7.61 -15.93 6.70
CA SER A 139 6.36 -15.97 7.45
C SER A 139 5.77 -17.38 7.55
N SER A 140 6.01 -18.25 6.55
CA SER A 140 5.52 -19.64 6.55
C SER A 140 6.36 -20.57 7.41
N THR A 141 7.69 -20.38 7.45
CA THR A 141 8.61 -21.23 8.24
C THR A 141 8.50 -21.01 9.74
N ALA A 142 8.05 -19.83 10.19
CA ALA A 142 7.74 -19.59 11.59
C ALA A 142 6.61 -20.47 12.14
N SER A 143 5.78 -21.02 11.24
CA SER A 143 4.66 -21.93 11.60
C SER A 143 5.08 -23.37 11.82
N SER A 144 6.16 -23.84 11.20
CA SER A 144 6.56 -25.26 11.24
C SER A 144 7.56 -25.59 12.35
N SER A 145 8.32 -24.61 12.87
CA SER A 145 9.35 -24.85 13.88
C SER A 145 8.84 -24.95 15.32
N LEU A 146 7.53 -24.77 15.55
CA LEU A 146 6.91 -24.86 16.88
C LEU A 146 6.19 -26.20 17.15
N ALA A 147 6.25 -27.14 16.20
CA ALA A 147 5.54 -28.44 16.32
C ALA A 147 6.38 -29.57 16.93
N GLU A 148 7.66 -29.40 17.21
CA GLU A 148 8.58 -30.51 17.61
C GLU A 148 9.18 -30.41 19.01
N ASP A 149 8.64 -29.58 19.94
CA ASP A 149 9.12 -29.67 21.33
C ASP A 149 7.98 -29.40 22.33
N SER A 150 7.17 -30.42 22.58
CA SER A 150 6.19 -30.44 23.69
C SER A 150 6.36 -31.64 24.60
N GLY A 151 7.34 -31.55 25.46
CA GLY A 151 7.48 -32.39 26.63
C GLY A 151 7.79 -31.54 27.85
N GLY A 152 6.78 -31.08 28.62
CA GLY A 152 7.01 -30.38 29.86
C GLY A 152 5.88 -29.49 30.35
N SER A 153 5.16 -29.96 31.33
CA SER A 153 4.11 -29.39 32.17
C SER A 153 4.40 -27.99 32.75
N ASN A 154 3.45 -27.08 32.73
CA ASN A 154 2.84 -26.27 33.80
C ASN A 154 2.61 -24.79 33.51
N CYS A 155 1.32 -24.42 33.65
CA CYS A 155 0.76 -23.16 34.18
C CYS A 155 1.42 -21.81 33.80
N GLY A 156 0.74 -21.08 32.93
CA GLY A 156 0.94 -19.66 32.70
C GLY A 156 0.23 -19.26 31.40
N GLU A 157 -0.61 -18.24 31.44
CA GLU A 157 -1.44 -17.72 30.36
C GLU A 157 -0.78 -17.84 28.98
N GLU A 158 -1.24 -18.80 28.20
CA GLU A 158 -0.89 -18.98 26.80
C GLU A 158 -1.48 -17.80 25.99
N THR A 159 -0.69 -16.76 25.81
CA THR A 159 -0.92 -15.85 24.69
C THR A 159 -0.74 -16.66 23.40
N LYS A 160 -1.83 -17.19 22.87
CA LYS A 160 -1.85 -17.82 21.54
C LYS A 160 -1.32 -16.79 20.53
N LYS A 161 -0.02 -16.87 20.21
CA LYS A 161 0.52 -16.16 19.05
C LYS A 161 -0.20 -16.70 17.84
N LYS A 162 -1.24 -15.97 17.37
CA LYS A 162 -1.92 -16.23 16.12
C LYS A 162 -0.85 -16.24 15.01
N ASN A 163 -0.81 -17.33 14.29
CA ASN A 163 0.05 -17.56 13.12
C ASN A 163 -0.42 -16.65 11.96
N ASN A 164 -0.18 -15.35 12.04
CA ASN A 164 -0.60 -14.39 11.03
C ASN A 164 0.42 -14.37 9.89
N LYS A 165 0.03 -14.91 8.72
CA LYS A 165 0.80 -14.68 7.47
C LYS A 165 0.92 -13.17 7.26
N ILE A 166 2.16 -12.70 7.00
CA ILE A 166 2.41 -11.29 6.71
C ILE A 166 1.68 -10.86 5.43
N ILE A 167 1.02 -9.71 5.49
CA ILE A 167 0.42 -9.06 4.32
C ILE A 167 1.46 -8.14 3.69
N VAL A 168 1.64 -8.28 2.38
CA VAL A 168 2.63 -7.52 1.61
C VAL A 168 1.91 -6.65 0.59
N GLU A 169 2.00 -5.34 0.78
CA GLU A 169 1.66 -4.33 -0.24
C GLU A 169 2.93 -3.98 -1.01
N ALA A 170 2.87 -3.92 -2.34
CA ALA A 170 3.96 -3.45 -3.18
C ALA A 170 3.52 -2.23 -3.99
N LEU A 171 4.11 -1.06 -3.69
CA LEU A 171 4.00 0.14 -4.51
C LEU A 171 5.09 0.08 -5.60
N THR A 172 4.68 -0.27 -6.80
CA THR A 172 5.55 -0.60 -7.92
C THR A 172 5.72 0.54 -8.91
N PRO A 173 6.85 0.58 -9.64
CA PRO A 173 6.95 1.36 -10.87
C PRO A 173 5.98 0.85 -11.95
N ASP A 174 5.89 1.59 -13.05
CA ASP A 174 5.09 1.18 -14.21
C ASP A 174 5.83 0.22 -15.17
N PHE A 175 7.10 -0.09 -14.90
CA PHE A 175 7.96 -0.91 -15.75
C PHE A 175 7.90 -0.50 -17.23
N CYS A 176 7.86 0.82 -17.52
CA CYS A 176 7.68 1.40 -18.86
C CYS A 176 6.51 0.79 -19.65
N GLY A 177 5.50 0.23 -18.97
CA GLY A 177 4.35 -0.43 -19.60
C GLY A 177 4.61 -1.86 -20.08
N GLU A 178 5.73 -2.48 -19.69
CA GLU A 178 6.07 -3.88 -20.02
C GLU A 178 5.24 -4.84 -19.17
N LEU A 179 4.13 -5.35 -19.73
CA LEU A 179 3.13 -6.12 -19.00
C LEU A 179 3.66 -7.46 -18.47
N ASP A 180 4.65 -8.07 -19.11
CA ASP A 180 5.29 -9.28 -18.61
C ASP A 180 6.01 -9.03 -17.27
N LEU A 181 6.63 -7.85 -17.10
CA LEU A 181 7.26 -7.47 -15.85
C LEU A 181 6.22 -7.17 -14.76
N VAL A 182 5.10 -6.55 -15.14
CA VAL A 182 3.94 -6.36 -14.25
C VAL A 182 3.41 -7.72 -13.78
N THR A 183 3.21 -8.66 -14.70
CA THR A 183 2.78 -10.05 -14.39
C THR A 183 3.73 -10.72 -13.40
N GLN A 184 5.04 -10.59 -13.62
CA GLN A 184 6.04 -11.18 -12.75
C GLN A 184 5.92 -10.73 -11.29
N VAL A 185 5.58 -9.46 -11.06
CA VAL A 185 5.38 -8.92 -9.71
C VAL A 185 3.99 -9.25 -9.19
N ALA A 186 2.94 -9.11 -10.00
CA ALA A 186 1.56 -9.39 -9.61
C ALA A 186 1.34 -10.84 -9.17
N THR A 187 2.13 -11.77 -9.70
CA THR A 187 2.06 -13.21 -9.36
C THR A 187 3.12 -13.65 -8.34
N SER A 188 3.83 -12.72 -7.70
CA SER A 188 4.90 -13.03 -6.74
C SER A 188 4.40 -13.52 -5.37
N GLY A 189 3.09 -13.43 -5.10
CA GLY A 189 2.47 -13.78 -3.82
C GLY A 189 2.16 -12.57 -2.93
N LEU A 190 2.24 -11.34 -3.46
CA LEU A 190 1.79 -10.14 -2.77
C LEU A 190 0.26 -10.13 -2.59
N ASP A 191 -0.21 -9.34 -1.64
CA ASP A 191 -1.65 -9.23 -1.32
C ASP A 191 -2.27 -7.94 -1.89
N VAL A 192 -1.47 -6.86 -1.99
CA VAL A 192 -1.90 -5.57 -2.54
C VAL A 192 -0.88 -5.08 -3.56
N TYR A 193 -1.33 -4.86 -4.79
CA TYR A 193 -0.53 -4.24 -5.85
C TYR A 193 -0.89 -2.77 -5.95
N ALA A 194 0.02 -1.90 -5.57
CA ALA A 194 -0.15 -0.46 -5.67
C ALA A 194 0.70 0.11 -6.82
N HIS A 195 0.10 0.99 -7.60
CA HIS A 195 0.77 1.82 -8.59
C HIS A 195 0.11 3.18 -8.65
N ASN A 196 0.86 4.23 -8.34
CA ASN A 196 0.29 5.57 -8.25
C ASN A 196 0.12 6.22 -9.63
N ILE A 197 -1.09 6.70 -9.92
CA ILE A 197 -1.36 7.54 -11.10
C ILE A 197 -0.90 8.99 -10.89
N GLU A 198 -0.75 9.40 -9.63
CA GLU A 198 -0.21 10.66 -9.09
C GLU A 198 -1.07 11.89 -9.37
N THR A 199 -1.64 12.05 -10.55
CA THR A 199 -2.45 13.21 -10.95
C THR A 199 -3.36 12.89 -12.13
N VAL A 200 -4.20 13.83 -12.52
CA VAL A 200 -5.10 13.73 -13.67
C VAL A 200 -4.36 13.75 -15.02
N GLU A 201 -5.00 13.25 -16.07
CA GLU A 201 -4.39 13.08 -17.39
C GLU A 201 -3.70 14.34 -17.92
N ARG A 202 -4.38 15.49 -17.91
CA ARG A 202 -3.86 16.77 -18.42
C ARG A 202 -2.57 17.20 -17.71
N LEU A 203 -2.44 16.93 -16.41
CA LEU A 203 -1.30 17.35 -15.61
C LEU A 203 -0.15 16.35 -15.66
N THR A 204 -0.39 15.11 -16.05
CA THR A 204 0.63 14.04 -16.08
C THR A 204 1.93 14.44 -16.77
N PRO A 205 1.95 15.04 -17.97
CA PRO A 205 3.20 15.38 -18.65
C PRO A 205 4.04 16.43 -17.92
N ARG A 206 3.43 17.22 -17.03
CA ARG A 206 4.13 18.26 -16.25
C ARG A 206 4.54 17.77 -14.87
N VAL A 207 3.77 16.85 -14.29
CA VAL A 207 3.94 16.36 -12.91
C VAL A 207 4.87 15.17 -12.87
N ARG A 208 4.69 14.22 -13.78
CA ARG A 208 5.45 12.97 -13.83
C ARG A 208 6.60 13.03 -14.84
N ASP A 209 7.56 12.13 -14.71
CA ASP A 209 8.57 11.92 -15.74
C ASP A 209 7.90 11.51 -17.06
N ARG A 210 8.48 11.93 -18.18
CA ARG A 210 7.94 11.66 -19.54
C ARG A 210 7.71 10.18 -19.85
N ARG A 211 8.35 9.27 -19.12
CA ARG A 211 8.20 7.80 -19.27
C ARG A 211 7.01 7.26 -18.48
N ALA A 212 6.43 8.05 -17.59
CA ALA A 212 5.30 7.68 -16.75
C ALA A 212 4.01 8.27 -17.31
N GLY A 213 3.36 7.56 -18.22
CA GLY A 213 2.12 7.99 -18.89
C GLY A 213 0.86 7.70 -18.07
N TYR A 214 -0.19 8.52 -18.26
CA TYR A 214 -1.49 8.33 -17.63
C TYR A 214 -2.15 7.00 -18.05
N THR A 215 -2.32 6.80 -19.36
CA THR A 215 -2.89 5.57 -19.93
C THR A 215 -2.05 4.34 -19.60
N GLN A 216 -0.71 4.48 -19.58
CA GLN A 216 0.20 3.41 -19.17
C GLN A 216 -0.06 2.98 -17.73
N SER A 217 -0.28 3.90 -16.80
CA SER A 217 -0.60 3.58 -15.41
C SER A 217 -1.95 2.85 -15.26
N LEU A 218 -2.96 3.26 -16.04
CA LEU A 218 -4.25 2.55 -16.10
C LEU A 218 -4.08 1.12 -16.64
N GLN A 219 -3.29 0.95 -17.71
CA GLN A 219 -3.00 -0.37 -18.29
C GLN A 219 -2.28 -1.28 -17.29
N VAL A 220 -1.30 -0.77 -16.53
CA VAL A 220 -0.62 -1.54 -15.47
C VAL A 220 -1.63 -2.06 -14.45
N LEU A 221 -2.47 -1.17 -13.89
CA LEU A 221 -3.46 -1.53 -12.87
C LEU A 221 -4.52 -2.52 -13.41
N GLY A 222 -5.04 -2.27 -14.61
CA GLY A 222 -6.01 -3.16 -15.25
C GLY A 222 -5.41 -4.54 -15.59
N HIS A 223 -4.14 -4.56 -16.02
CA HIS A 223 -3.44 -5.82 -16.31
C HIS A 223 -3.28 -6.68 -15.05
N VAL A 224 -2.93 -6.08 -13.91
CA VAL A 224 -2.84 -6.81 -12.63
C VAL A 224 -4.13 -7.57 -12.34
N LYS A 225 -5.29 -6.93 -12.50
CA LYS A 225 -6.60 -7.56 -12.27
C LYS A 225 -6.90 -8.69 -13.27
N SER A 226 -6.36 -8.62 -14.48
CA SER A 226 -6.55 -9.67 -15.48
C SER A 226 -5.72 -10.93 -15.19
N VAL A 227 -4.51 -10.77 -14.61
CA VAL A 227 -3.60 -11.89 -14.33
C VAL A 227 -3.70 -12.42 -12.90
N ASN A 228 -4.16 -11.62 -11.98
CA ASN A 228 -4.39 -12.00 -10.58
C ASN A 228 -5.61 -11.25 -10.01
N PRO A 229 -6.84 -11.73 -10.22
CA PRO A 229 -8.08 -11.08 -9.78
C PRO A 229 -8.17 -10.92 -8.26
N ASP A 230 -7.52 -11.78 -7.49
CA ASP A 230 -7.56 -11.82 -6.03
C ASP A 230 -6.73 -10.72 -5.37
N VAL A 231 -5.71 -10.23 -6.06
CA VAL A 231 -4.88 -9.14 -5.56
C VAL A 231 -5.67 -7.84 -5.54
N LEU A 232 -5.65 -7.15 -4.41
CA LEU A 232 -6.21 -5.80 -4.33
C LEU A 232 -5.34 -4.82 -5.12
N THR A 233 -5.96 -4.02 -5.98
CA THR A 233 -5.28 -2.94 -6.71
C THR A 233 -5.51 -1.60 -6.03
N LYS A 234 -4.45 -0.82 -5.89
CA LYS A 234 -4.44 0.47 -5.19
C LYS A 234 -3.72 1.53 -5.99
N THR A 235 -4.24 2.76 -5.93
CA THR A 235 -3.60 3.93 -6.54
C THR A 235 -3.71 5.16 -5.64
N SER A 236 -2.90 6.17 -5.93
CA SER A 236 -2.91 7.44 -5.22
C SER A 236 -2.95 8.62 -6.19
N ILE A 237 -3.67 9.67 -5.78
CA ILE A 237 -3.77 10.94 -6.49
C ILE A 237 -3.43 12.06 -5.51
N MET A 238 -2.50 12.92 -5.91
CA MET A 238 -2.19 14.14 -5.19
C MET A 238 -3.10 15.27 -5.66
N LEU A 239 -3.70 15.99 -4.71
CA LEU A 239 -4.54 17.17 -4.97
C LEU A 239 -3.81 18.48 -4.67
N GLY A 240 -4.20 19.53 -5.36
CA GLY A 240 -3.63 20.88 -5.21
C GLY A 240 -2.54 21.22 -6.24
N LEU A 241 -2.48 20.49 -7.36
CA LEU A 241 -1.60 20.75 -8.49
C LEU A 241 -2.26 21.58 -9.59
N GLY A 242 -3.58 21.88 -9.48
CA GLY A 242 -4.38 22.65 -10.43
C GLY A 242 -5.28 21.79 -11.31
N GLU A 243 -5.62 20.61 -10.85
CA GLU A 243 -6.71 19.76 -11.39
C GLU A 243 -8.07 20.40 -11.12
N THR A 244 -9.03 20.10 -11.98
CA THR A 244 -10.44 20.46 -11.79
C THR A 244 -11.22 19.28 -11.22
N ASP A 245 -12.36 19.57 -10.58
CA ASP A 245 -13.27 18.54 -10.05
C ASP A 245 -13.69 17.54 -11.14
N ASP A 246 -13.97 18.01 -12.36
CA ASP A 246 -14.37 17.14 -13.47
C ASP A 246 -13.23 16.24 -13.94
N GLU A 247 -11.99 16.70 -13.86
CA GLU A 247 -10.83 15.87 -14.18
C GLU A 247 -10.58 14.78 -13.11
N ILE A 248 -10.82 15.10 -11.84
CA ILE A 248 -10.76 14.11 -10.76
C ILE A 248 -11.84 13.06 -10.95
N ARG A 249 -13.08 13.47 -11.26
CA ARG A 249 -14.20 12.55 -11.55
C ARG A 249 -13.92 11.64 -12.74
N ARG A 250 -13.37 12.20 -13.81
CA ARG A 250 -12.96 11.41 -15.00
C ARG A 250 -11.90 10.39 -14.61
N THR A 251 -10.89 10.80 -13.83
CA THR A 251 -9.83 9.91 -13.37
C THR A 251 -10.38 8.78 -12.51
N MET A 252 -11.33 9.05 -11.60
CA MET A 252 -12.01 8.01 -10.83
C MET A 252 -12.76 7.02 -11.73
N GLN A 253 -13.47 7.51 -12.74
CA GLN A 253 -14.16 6.66 -13.71
C GLN A 253 -13.18 5.79 -14.50
N ASP A 254 -12.06 6.37 -14.98
CA ASP A 254 -11.04 5.63 -15.72
C ASP A 254 -10.40 4.53 -14.85
N LEU A 255 -10.15 4.81 -13.57
CA LEU A 255 -9.65 3.84 -12.61
C LEU A 255 -10.66 2.69 -12.39
N ARG A 256 -11.95 2.99 -12.23
CA ARG A 256 -12.99 1.98 -12.08
C ARG A 256 -13.19 1.14 -13.34
N ASN A 257 -13.07 1.74 -14.52
CA ASN A 257 -13.09 1.02 -15.80
C ASN A 257 -11.93 0.01 -15.91
N ASN A 258 -10.85 0.22 -15.16
CA ASN A 258 -9.70 -0.69 -15.02
C ASN A 258 -9.76 -1.54 -13.74
N ASN A 259 -10.93 -1.66 -13.08
CA ASN A 259 -11.18 -2.47 -11.90
C ASN A 259 -10.25 -2.17 -10.70
N VAL A 260 -9.83 -0.92 -10.53
CA VAL A 260 -9.03 -0.51 -9.38
C VAL A 260 -9.90 -0.54 -8.12
N ASP A 261 -9.44 -1.25 -7.08
CA ASP A 261 -10.21 -1.47 -5.85
C ASP A 261 -10.14 -0.28 -4.89
N VAL A 262 -8.96 0.33 -4.75
CA VAL A 262 -8.66 1.32 -3.71
C VAL A 262 -8.03 2.58 -4.30
N VAL A 263 -8.53 3.74 -3.88
CA VAL A 263 -7.94 5.04 -4.24
C VAL A 263 -7.59 5.83 -2.99
N THR A 264 -6.51 6.61 -3.04
CA THR A 264 -6.17 7.56 -1.97
C THR A 264 -6.02 8.96 -2.54
N PHE A 265 -6.54 9.96 -1.80
CA PHE A 265 -6.36 11.38 -2.09
C PHE A 265 -5.55 12.04 -0.99
N GLY A 266 -4.45 12.67 -1.35
CA GLY A 266 -3.60 13.40 -0.41
C GLY A 266 -3.22 14.78 -0.93
N GLN A 267 -3.01 15.75 -0.03
CA GLN A 267 -2.52 17.07 -0.43
C GLN A 267 -1.09 16.98 -0.97
N TYR A 268 -0.86 17.55 -2.15
CA TYR A 268 0.49 17.79 -2.63
C TYR A 268 1.18 18.81 -1.73
N LEU A 269 2.35 18.43 -1.22
CA LEU A 269 3.23 19.30 -0.46
C LEU A 269 4.53 19.50 -1.23
N GLN A 270 4.88 20.75 -1.51
CA GLN A 270 6.08 21.08 -2.28
C GLN A 270 7.35 20.74 -1.49
N PRO A 271 8.18 19.76 -1.93
CA PRO A 271 9.36 19.35 -1.17
C PRO A 271 10.44 20.42 -1.08
N SER A 272 10.60 21.22 -2.13
CA SER A 272 11.52 22.37 -2.17
C SER A 272 11.09 23.38 -3.24
N ARG A 273 11.65 24.59 -3.23
CA ARG A 273 11.35 25.66 -4.20
C ARG A 273 11.62 25.27 -5.66
N ARG A 274 12.35 24.19 -5.92
CA ARG A 274 12.64 23.69 -7.27
C ARG A 274 11.55 22.80 -7.83
N HIS A 275 10.68 22.27 -6.95
CA HIS A 275 9.56 21.41 -7.32
C HIS A 275 8.35 22.26 -7.71
N LEU A 276 7.31 21.61 -8.24
CA LEU A 276 6.07 22.27 -8.61
C LEU A 276 5.48 23.04 -7.41
N PRO A 277 5.05 24.29 -7.59
CA PRO A 277 4.37 25.02 -6.53
C PRO A 277 2.98 24.41 -6.28
N VAL A 278 2.57 24.41 -5.01
CA VAL A 278 1.19 24.13 -4.64
C VAL A 278 0.30 25.19 -5.28
N LYS A 279 -0.76 24.77 -5.96
CA LYS A 279 -1.75 25.68 -6.58
C LYS A 279 -2.91 25.97 -5.66
N GLU A 280 -3.26 24.99 -4.84
CA GLU A 280 -4.38 25.06 -3.92
C GLU A 280 -4.12 24.16 -2.72
N TYR A 281 -4.53 24.62 -1.55
CA TYR A 281 -4.65 23.77 -0.36
C TYR A 281 -6.12 23.37 -0.22
N VAL A 282 -6.39 22.12 -0.53
CA VAL A 282 -7.73 21.54 -0.49
C VAL A 282 -8.19 21.42 0.96
N THR A 283 -9.43 21.81 1.24
CA THR A 283 -9.97 21.78 2.61
C THR A 283 -10.27 20.34 3.06
N PRO A 284 -10.26 20.06 4.38
CA PRO A 284 -10.64 18.76 4.91
C PRO A 284 -12.04 18.32 4.47
N GLU A 285 -13.00 19.24 4.42
CA GLU A 285 -14.37 18.99 3.97
C GLU A 285 -14.39 18.52 2.50
N LYS A 286 -13.58 19.15 1.65
CA LYS A 286 -13.49 18.76 0.23
C LYS A 286 -12.83 17.39 0.06
N PHE A 287 -11.87 17.02 0.93
CA PHE A 287 -11.32 15.68 0.95
C PHE A 287 -12.38 14.65 1.34
N GLU A 288 -13.25 14.98 2.31
CA GLU A 288 -14.35 14.10 2.71
C GLU A 288 -15.40 13.95 1.59
N GLU A 289 -15.73 15.02 0.87
CA GLU A 289 -16.59 14.94 -0.34
C GLU A 289 -16.01 13.95 -1.36
N TRP A 290 -14.69 14.00 -1.61
CA TRP A 290 -14.03 13.06 -2.53
C TRP A 290 -14.07 11.62 -2.04
N ARG A 291 -13.95 11.39 -0.72
CA ARG A 291 -14.08 10.06 -0.14
C ARG A 291 -15.47 9.48 -0.41
N ILE A 292 -16.50 10.23 -0.04
CA ILE A 292 -17.90 9.84 -0.24
C ILE A 292 -18.20 9.60 -1.73
N GLU A 293 -17.78 10.53 -2.60
CA GLU A 293 -18.01 10.38 -4.04
C GLU A 293 -17.30 9.14 -4.60
N ALA A 294 -16.07 8.84 -4.16
CA ALA A 294 -15.31 7.67 -4.60
C ALA A 294 -15.99 6.36 -4.18
N GLU A 295 -16.43 6.24 -2.93
CA GLU A 295 -17.03 5.02 -2.41
C GLU A 295 -18.48 4.85 -2.90
N ASP A 296 -19.34 5.84 -2.71
CA ASP A 296 -20.77 5.72 -2.95
C ASP A 296 -21.15 5.81 -4.43
N LYS A 297 -20.48 6.68 -5.20
CA LYS A 297 -20.83 6.92 -6.61
C LYS A 297 -20.00 6.10 -7.58
N TYR A 298 -18.69 5.99 -7.34
CA TYR A 298 -17.79 5.25 -8.24
C TYR A 298 -17.58 3.80 -7.81
N GLY A 299 -17.92 3.43 -6.57
CA GLY A 299 -17.86 2.06 -6.08
C GLY A 299 -16.44 1.56 -5.84
N PHE A 300 -15.52 2.43 -5.40
CA PHE A 300 -14.26 1.97 -4.84
C PHE A 300 -14.55 1.21 -3.53
N LYS A 301 -13.85 0.10 -3.32
CA LYS A 301 -14.02 -0.67 -2.08
C LYS A 301 -13.56 0.10 -0.83
N TYR A 302 -12.61 1.02 -1.03
CA TYR A 302 -12.10 1.90 0.03
C TYR A 302 -11.45 3.15 -0.57
N CYS A 303 -11.65 4.28 0.10
CA CYS A 303 -11.01 5.55 -0.22
C CYS A 303 -10.43 6.20 1.04
N ALA A 304 -9.10 6.31 1.14
CA ALA A 304 -8.49 7.18 2.14
C ALA A 304 -8.30 8.58 1.54
N SER A 305 -8.87 9.60 2.19
CA SER A 305 -8.84 10.96 1.68
C SER A 305 -8.60 11.97 2.81
N GLY A 306 -7.61 12.84 2.64
CA GLY A 306 -7.29 13.85 3.64
C GLY A 306 -5.97 14.56 3.39
N PRO A 307 -5.75 15.74 4.02
CA PRO A 307 -4.56 16.56 3.78
C PRO A 307 -3.23 15.84 4.07
N LEU A 308 -3.20 14.97 5.06
CA LEU A 308 -2.01 14.21 5.47
C LEU A 308 -1.98 12.78 4.95
N VAL A 309 -3.00 12.35 4.18
CA VAL A 309 -3.02 11.02 3.58
C VAL A 309 -1.87 10.87 2.59
N ARG A 310 -1.21 9.72 2.64
CA ARG A 310 -0.16 9.27 1.74
C ARG A 310 -0.53 7.89 1.21
N SER A 311 0.11 7.45 0.13
CA SER A 311 -0.13 6.12 -0.44
C SER A 311 0.06 4.97 0.54
N SER A 312 0.81 5.17 1.63
CA SER A 312 1.07 4.20 2.71
C SER A 312 0.61 4.68 4.09
N TYR A 313 -0.52 5.41 4.19
CA TYR A 313 -1.01 5.97 5.46
C TYR A 313 -1.75 4.93 6.31
N LYS A 314 -1.48 4.91 7.64
CA LYS A 314 -1.95 3.93 8.65
C LYS A 314 -3.45 3.55 8.58
N ALA A 315 -4.34 4.52 8.37
CA ALA A 315 -5.78 4.27 8.40
C ALA A 315 -6.25 3.32 7.29
N GLY A 316 -5.57 3.35 6.11
CA GLY A 316 -5.86 2.43 5.02
C GLY A 316 -5.43 1.00 5.28
N GLU A 317 -4.42 0.80 6.10
CA GLU A 317 -3.80 -0.52 6.30
C GLU A 317 -4.66 -1.48 7.10
N PHE A 318 -5.34 -0.99 8.15
CA PHE A 318 -6.26 -1.83 8.93
C PHE A 318 -7.41 -2.31 8.06
N PHE A 319 -8.00 -1.42 7.28
CA PHE A 319 -9.09 -1.75 6.37
C PHE A 319 -8.63 -2.72 5.28
N LEU A 320 -7.46 -2.48 4.69
CA LEU A 320 -6.86 -3.37 3.70
C LEU A 320 -6.52 -4.74 4.28
N LYS A 321 -6.03 -4.82 5.53
CA LYS A 321 -5.81 -6.10 6.21
C LYS A 321 -7.10 -6.93 6.30
N ASN A 322 -8.19 -6.30 6.68
CA ASN A 322 -9.48 -6.97 6.79
C ASN A 322 -10.00 -7.40 5.42
N MET A 323 -9.92 -6.52 4.40
CA MET A 323 -10.32 -6.87 3.03
C MET A 323 -9.53 -8.06 2.48
N VAL A 324 -8.20 -8.07 2.65
CA VAL A 324 -7.35 -9.19 2.22
C VAL A 324 -7.74 -10.48 2.93
N ARG A 325 -8.04 -10.42 4.25
CA ARG A 325 -8.46 -11.56 5.03
C ARG A 325 -9.84 -12.08 4.62
N VAL A 326 -10.79 -11.18 4.36
CA VAL A 326 -12.15 -11.54 3.91
C VAL A 326 -12.09 -12.17 2.53
N ASN A 327 -11.46 -11.52 1.54
CA ASN A 327 -11.32 -12.07 0.19
C ASN A 327 -10.69 -13.47 0.20
N LYS A 328 -9.70 -13.67 1.09
CA LYS A 328 -9.03 -14.97 1.21
C LYS A 328 -9.94 -16.06 1.80
N ARG A 329 -10.71 -15.74 2.84
CA ARG A 329 -11.67 -16.67 3.46
C ARG A 329 -12.78 -17.06 2.47
N GLU A 330 -13.30 -16.08 1.73
CA GLU A 330 -14.32 -16.32 0.70
C GLU A 330 -13.81 -17.26 -0.39
N ARG A 331 -12.56 -17.06 -0.82
CA ARG A 331 -11.95 -17.96 -1.81
C ARG A 331 -11.72 -19.37 -1.26
N GLU A 332 -11.14 -19.48 -0.06
CA GLU A 332 -10.94 -20.79 0.59
C GLU A 332 -12.27 -21.55 0.72
N ALA A 333 -13.37 -20.86 1.06
CA ALA A 333 -14.71 -21.46 1.14
C ALA A 333 -15.22 -21.91 -0.23
N LEU A 334 -15.01 -21.13 -1.30
CA LEU A 334 -15.40 -21.52 -2.66
C LEU A 334 -14.61 -22.71 -3.17
N GLU A 335 -13.30 -22.75 -2.93
CA GLU A 335 -12.43 -23.89 -3.29
C GLU A 335 -12.85 -25.18 -2.57
N GLU A 336 -13.24 -25.08 -1.29
CA GLU A 336 -13.79 -26.22 -0.50
C GLU A 336 -15.13 -26.70 -1.06
N GLU A 337 -16.03 -25.78 -1.45
CA GLU A 337 -17.33 -26.11 -2.03
C GLU A 337 -17.20 -26.77 -3.41
N GLU A 338 -16.30 -26.27 -4.26
CA GLU A 338 -15.98 -26.88 -5.57
C GLU A 338 -15.36 -28.27 -5.42
N ALA A 339 -14.43 -28.44 -4.46
CA ALA A 339 -13.83 -29.73 -4.16
C ALA A 339 -14.85 -30.75 -3.65
N ALA A 340 -15.78 -30.31 -2.77
CA ALA A 340 -16.86 -31.15 -2.27
C ALA A 340 -17.84 -31.55 -3.38
N THR A 341 -18.17 -30.63 -4.29
CA THR A 341 -19.05 -30.89 -5.43
C THR A 341 -18.42 -31.87 -6.42
N THR A 342 -17.13 -31.73 -6.68
CA THR A 342 -16.38 -32.63 -7.56
C THR A 342 -16.27 -34.04 -6.97
N ALA A 343 -16.08 -34.16 -5.65
CA ALA A 343 -16.03 -35.45 -4.94
C ALA A 343 -17.40 -36.16 -4.88
N ALA A 344 -18.51 -35.42 -4.96
CA ALA A 344 -19.86 -35.98 -4.95
C ALA A 344 -20.31 -36.50 -6.32
N VAL A 345 -19.60 -36.18 -7.41
CA VAL A 345 -19.90 -36.60 -8.81
C VAL A 345 -19.10 -37.84 -9.23
N VAL A 346 -18.11 -38.26 -8.45
CA VAL A 346 -17.30 -39.48 -8.63
C VAL A 346 -17.88 -40.59 -7.75
#